data_0dcaadc080be9b8954d55557e1157b16
#
_entry.id   0dcaadc080be9b8954d55557e1157b16
#
_cell.length_a   1.000
_cell.length_b   1.000
_cell.length_c   1.000
_cell.angle_alpha   90.00
_cell.angle_beta   90.00
_cell.angle_gamma   90.00
#
_symmetry.space_group_name_H-M   'P 1'
#
loop_
_entity.id
_entity.type
_entity.pdbx_description
1 polymer ?
#
loop_
_entity_poly.entity_id
_entity_poly.type
_entity_poly.pdbx_seq_one_letter_code
_entity_poly.pdbx_strand_id
1 'polypeptide(L)'
;MKAIGTFENVVFDFEHAPFQLNPDMPKEGMNRLDYLKHKFGSKELAQPMYENMNIEAIKEDLKFKLNSIQVTPNTKLSHILINLAFKKKIGHEVLNGIYDAYFSKGIDIGNAEALIEIGKSKNVNEKEIIDVFSSNKEINDINQKDIIARSVGINGVPFFEINNKTYISGAQSTANLIEAIKVNL
;
A
#
# COMPACT_ATOMS: atom_id res chain seq x y z
N MET A 1 -4.32 -8.43 -10.24
CA MET A 1 -5.22 -9.62 -10.31
C MET A 1 -5.52 -10.08 -11.74
N LYS A 2 -5.56 -9.20 -12.78
CA LYS A 2 -5.82 -9.61 -14.18
C LYS A 2 -4.84 -10.68 -14.68
N ALA A 3 -3.54 -10.56 -14.38
CA ALA A 3 -2.52 -11.52 -14.84
C ALA A 3 -2.74 -12.94 -14.32
N ILE A 4 -3.12 -13.12 -13.05
CA ILE A 4 -3.32 -14.45 -12.47
C ILE A 4 -4.58 -15.14 -12.98
N GLY A 5 -5.60 -14.40 -13.36
CA GLY A 5 -6.82 -14.95 -13.95
C GLY A 5 -6.62 -15.62 -15.33
N THR A 6 -5.43 -15.52 -15.92
CA THR A 6 -5.10 -16.18 -17.19
C THR A 6 -4.53 -17.59 -17.01
N PHE A 7 -4.27 -18.03 -15.78
CA PHE A 7 -3.68 -19.34 -15.49
C PHE A 7 -4.76 -20.29 -14.93
N GLU A 8 -5.11 -21.28 -15.72
CA GLU A 8 -5.96 -22.38 -15.28
C GLU A 8 -5.10 -23.41 -14.49
N ASN A 9 -5.67 -23.97 -13.43
CA ASN A 9 -5.02 -25.01 -12.62
C ASN A 9 -3.71 -24.60 -11.89
N VAL A 10 -3.45 -23.31 -11.73
CA VAL A 10 -2.33 -22.78 -10.92
C VAL A 10 -2.89 -22.17 -9.64
N VAL A 11 -2.37 -22.64 -8.52
CA VAL A 11 -2.68 -22.05 -7.21
C VAL A 11 -1.64 -20.98 -6.89
N PHE A 12 -2.11 -19.77 -6.64
CA PHE A 12 -1.27 -18.65 -6.24
C PHE A 12 -1.37 -18.42 -4.74
N ASP A 13 -0.23 -18.46 -4.07
CA ASP A 13 -0.08 -18.01 -2.69
C ASP A 13 0.52 -16.60 -2.68
N PHE A 14 -0.15 -15.66 -2.01
CA PHE A 14 0.25 -14.26 -1.97
C PHE A 14 0.71 -13.87 -0.57
N GLU A 15 1.95 -13.47 -0.47
CA GLU A 15 2.47 -12.79 0.71
C GLU A 15 2.58 -11.28 0.44
N HIS A 16 2.10 -10.47 1.37
CA HIS A 16 2.22 -9.02 1.34
C HIS A 16 3.24 -8.55 2.37
N ALA A 17 4.30 -7.93 1.90
CA ALA A 17 5.31 -7.32 2.74
C ALA A 17 5.08 -5.81 2.86
N PRO A 18 5.17 -5.22 4.07
CA PRO A 18 5.08 -3.78 4.26
C PRO A 18 6.34 -3.10 3.72
N PHE A 19 6.14 -1.93 3.10
CA PHE A 19 7.21 -1.02 2.71
C PHE A 19 6.76 0.42 2.94
N GLN A 20 7.48 1.17 3.76
CA GLN A 20 7.16 2.56 4.06
C GLN A 20 7.90 3.48 3.08
N LEU A 21 7.17 4.19 2.20
CA LEU A 21 7.80 5.16 1.28
C LEU A 21 8.52 6.28 2.03
N ASN A 22 8.06 6.62 3.21
CA ASN A 22 8.61 7.65 4.08
C ASN A 22 8.74 7.09 5.52
N PRO A 23 9.76 6.28 5.83
CA PRO A 23 9.90 5.61 7.14
C PRO A 23 10.07 6.61 8.30
N ASP A 24 10.61 7.79 8.02
CA ASP A 24 10.85 8.87 9.00
C ASP A 24 9.67 9.86 9.09
N MET A 25 8.52 9.56 8.48
CA MET A 25 7.33 10.38 8.57
C MET A 25 6.91 10.53 10.05
N PRO A 26 6.67 11.76 10.55
CA PRO A 26 6.11 11.95 11.88
C PRO A 26 4.83 11.14 12.11
N LYS A 27 4.55 10.77 13.36
CA LYS A 27 3.38 9.95 13.70
C LYS A 27 2.06 10.58 13.22
N GLU A 28 1.97 11.88 13.30
CA GLU A 28 0.83 12.70 12.86
C GLU A 28 0.79 12.94 11.34
N GLY A 29 1.77 12.41 10.60
CA GLY A 29 1.93 12.70 9.18
C GLY A 29 2.52 14.09 8.93
N MET A 30 2.38 14.57 7.70
CA MET A 30 2.83 15.89 7.25
C MET A 30 1.75 16.54 6.41
N ASN A 31 1.59 17.86 6.52
CA ASN A 31 0.71 18.61 5.60
C ASN A 31 1.08 18.28 4.14
N ARG A 32 0.09 18.04 3.31
CA ARG A 32 0.30 17.57 1.93
C ARG A 32 1.08 18.55 1.09
N LEU A 33 0.83 19.85 1.22
CA LEU A 33 1.53 20.89 0.46
C LEU A 33 2.99 20.98 0.87
N ASP A 34 3.28 20.90 2.16
CA ASP A 34 4.65 20.91 2.69
C ASP A 34 5.42 19.68 2.20
N TYR A 35 4.80 18.50 2.26
CA TYR A 35 5.40 17.29 1.72
C TYR A 35 5.74 17.42 0.22
N LEU A 36 4.81 17.93 -0.58
CA LEU A 36 5.05 18.12 -2.02
C LEU A 36 6.17 19.12 -2.29
N LYS A 37 6.22 20.20 -1.51
CA LYS A 37 7.29 21.19 -1.58
C LYS A 37 8.65 20.57 -1.23
N HIS A 38 8.72 19.78 -0.17
CA HIS A 38 9.95 19.10 0.22
C HIS A 38 10.42 18.08 -0.83
N LYS A 39 9.49 17.30 -1.39
CA LYS A 39 9.84 16.18 -2.28
C LYS A 39 10.08 16.60 -3.73
N PHE A 40 9.34 17.58 -4.22
CA PHE A 40 9.33 17.99 -5.63
C PHE A 40 9.75 19.45 -5.86
N GLY A 41 9.98 20.22 -4.80
CA GLY A 41 10.26 21.65 -4.85
C GLY A 41 9.02 22.53 -4.81
N SER A 42 7.91 22.13 -5.44
CA SER A 42 6.62 22.80 -5.33
C SER A 42 5.45 21.87 -5.65
N LYS A 43 4.22 22.33 -5.41
CA LYS A 43 2.99 21.62 -5.79
C LYS A 43 2.87 21.53 -7.31
N GLU A 44 3.25 22.59 -8.03
CA GLU A 44 3.17 22.71 -9.49
C GLU A 44 4.09 21.68 -10.15
N LEU A 45 5.29 21.45 -9.61
CA LEU A 45 6.23 20.44 -10.11
C LEU A 45 5.72 18.99 -9.87
N ALA A 46 4.81 18.78 -8.92
CA ALA A 46 4.16 17.49 -8.71
C ALA A 46 2.94 17.27 -9.63
N GLN A 47 2.42 18.31 -10.29
CA GLN A 47 1.21 18.26 -11.09
C GLN A 47 1.25 17.21 -12.23
N PRO A 48 2.33 17.11 -13.04
CA PRO A 48 2.41 16.10 -14.09
C PRO A 48 2.29 14.67 -13.57
N MET A 49 2.84 14.39 -12.37
CA MET A 49 2.70 13.08 -11.72
C MET A 49 1.23 12.81 -11.35
N TYR A 50 0.51 13.80 -10.82
CA TYR A 50 -0.91 13.66 -10.48
C TYR A 50 -1.77 13.41 -11.71
N GLU A 51 -1.48 14.11 -12.81
CA GLU A 51 -2.17 13.92 -14.09
C GLU A 51 -1.96 12.50 -14.61
N ASN A 52 -0.72 12.01 -14.62
CA ASN A 52 -0.41 10.64 -15.00
C ASN A 52 -1.11 9.61 -14.11
N MET A 53 -1.12 9.81 -12.79
CA MET A 53 -1.84 8.93 -11.86
C MET A 53 -3.35 8.91 -12.14
N ASN A 54 -3.95 10.04 -12.46
CA ASN A 54 -5.36 10.11 -12.81
C ASN A 54 -5.67 9.43 -14.15
N ILE A 55 -4.80 9.58 -15.16
CA ILE A 55 -4.93 8.90 -16.44
C ILE A 55 -4.91 7.37 -16.25
N GLU A 56 -3.94 6.86 -15.48
CA GLU A 56 -3.86 5.42 -15.21
C GLU A 56 -5.04 4.94 -14.35
N ALA A 57 -5.49 5.73 -13.37
CA ALA A 57 -6.66 5.41 -12.57
C ALA A 57 -7.93 5.26 -13.42
N ILE A 58 -8.16 6.17 -14.38
CA ILE A 58 -9.31 6.13 -15.29
C ILE A 58 -9.29 4.85 -16.15
N LYS A 59 -8.14 4.42 -16.64
CA LYS A 59 -7.99 3.17 -17.41
C LYS A 59 -8.40 1.93 -16.61
N GLU A 60 -8.28 1.98 -15.29
CA GLU A 60 -8.62 0.90 -14.37
C GLU A 60 -9.98 1.12 -13.66
N ASP A 61 -10.79 2.07 -14.14
CA ASP A 61 -12.10 2.47 -13.57
C ASP A 61 -12.01 2.92 -12.08
N LEU A 62 -10.89 3.53 -11.73
CA LEU A 62 -10.67 4.10 -10.40
C LEU A 62 -10.95 5.60 -10.40
N LYS A 63 -11.58 6.10 -9.33
CA LYS A 63 -11.97 7.52 -9.19
C LYS A 63 -11.09 8.21 -8.13
N PHE A 64 -9.87 8.57 -8.49
CA PHE A 64 -8.97 9.28 -7.59
C PHE A 64 -9.38 10.75 -7.44
N LYS A 65 -9.27 11.24 -6.21
CA LYS A 65 -9.44 12.66 -5.84
C LYS A 65 -8.16 13.16 -5.16
N LEU A 66 -7.04 13.10 -5.86
CA LEU A 66 -5.71 13.40 -5.29
C LEU A 66 -5.61 14.80 -4.68
N ASN A 67 -6.38 15.76 -5.20
CA ASN A 67 -6.42 17.12 -4.67
C ASN A 67 -7.20 17.24 -3.32
N SER A 68 -7.96 16.22 -2.92
CA SER A 68 -8.64 16.22 -1.62
C SER A 68 -7.72 15.74 -0.48
N ILE A 69 -6.56 15.18 -0.79
CA ILE A 69 -5.60 14.72 0.20
C ILE A 69 -4.96 15.91 0.90
N GLN A 70 -5.18 16.05 2.21
CA GLN A 70 -4.64 17.15 3.03
C GLN A 70 -3.40 16.73 3.82
N VAL A 71 -3.24 15.42 4.09
CA VAL A 71 -2.15 14.87 4.89
C VAL A 71 -1.42 13.78 4.10
N THR A 72 -0.08 13.82 4.10
CA THR A 72 0.74 12.68 3.75
C THR A 72 0.95 11.86 5.01
N PRO A 73 0.37 10.65 5.11
CA PRO A 73 0.27 9.92 6.37
C PRO A 73 1.57 9.24 6.77
N ASN A 74 1.72 8.95 8.05
CA ASN A 74 2.54 7.85 8.52
C ASN A 74 1.77 6.54 8.32
N THR A 75 2.26 5.65 7.48
CA THR A 75 1.52 4.45 7.06
C THR A 75 1.72 3.24 7.97
N LYS A 76 2.39 3.39 9.10
CA LYS A 76 2.73 2.27 10.00
C LYS A 76 1.50 1.53 10.50
N LEU A 77 0.49 2.25 11.01
CA LEU A 77 -0.76 1.65 11.47
C LEU A 77 -1.55 1.00 10.33
N SER A 78 -1.53 1.60 9.14
CA SER A 78 -2.13 0.99 7.94
C SER A 78 -1.52 -0.37 7.64
N HIS A 79 -0.19 -0.51 7.68
CA HIS A 79 0.50 -1.78 7.46
C HIS A 79 0.18 -2.82 8.56
N ILE A 80 0.04 -2.39 9.82
CA ILE A 80 -0.36 -3.27 10.92
C ILE A 80 -1.78 -3.81 10.69
N LEU A 81 -2.72 -2.95 10.30
CA LEU A 81 -4.10 -3.37 9.99
C LEU A 81 -4.14 -4.33 8.80
N ILE A 82 -3.38 -4.05 7.74
CA ILE A 82 -3.27 -4.94 6.58
C ILE A 82 -2.73 -6.31 7.00
N ASN A 83 -1.66 -6.37 7.80
CA ASN A 83 -1.11 -7.63 8.31
C ASN A 83 -2.13 -8.42 9.13
N LEU A 84 -2.89 -7.76 10.02
CA LEU A 84 -3.98 -8.39 10.79
C LEU A 84 -5.03 -8.98 9.84
N ALA A 85 -5.43 -8.22 8.82
CA ALA A 85 -6.45 -8.63 7.85
C ALA A 85 -5.99 -9.82 6.99
N PHE A 86 -4.71 -9.88 6.57
CA PHE A 86 -4.18 -11.03 5.84
C PHE A 86 -4.14 -12.30 6.71
N LYS A 87 -3.79 -12.19 7.99
CA LYS A 87 -3.90 -13.31 8.95
C LYS A 87 -5.35 -13.84 9.05
N LYS A 88 -6.35 -12.98 8.78
CA LYS A 88 -7.79 -13.32 8.78
C LYS A 88 -8.35 -13.68 7.40
N LYS A 89 -7.51 -13.73 6.35
CA LYS A 89 -7.88 -14.03 4.95
C LYS A 89 -8.84 -13.00 4.30
N ILE A 90 -8.87 -11.78 4.82
CA ILE A 90 -9.63 -10.62 4.29
C ILE A 90 -8.71 -9.43 4.00
N GLY A 91 -7.43 -9.72 3.74
CA GLY A 91 -6.41 -8.69 3.54
C GLY A 91 -6.68 -7.80 2.32
N HIS A 92 -7.15 -8.37 1.22
CA HIS A 92 -7.44 -7.61 0.01
C HIS A 92 -8.61 -6.64 0.18
N GLU A 93 -9.64 -7.04 0.91
CA GLU A 93 -10.80 -6.19 1.20
C GLU A 93 -10.41 -4.98 2.05
N VAL A 94 -9.58 -5.19 3.06
CA VAL A 94 -9.07 -4.11 3.92
C VAL A 94 -8.10 -3.22 3.15
N LEU A 95 -7.18 -3.79 2.37
CA LEU A 95 -6.23 -3.05 1.53
C LEU A 95 -6.96 -2.13 0.55
N ASN A 96 -7.97 -2.65 -0.15
CA ASN A 96 -8.81 -1.86 -1.06
C ASN A 96 -9.58 -0.77 -0.32
N GLY A 97 -10.06 -1.05 0.90
CA GLY A 97 -10.70 -0.04 1.76
C GLY A 97 -9.76 1.10 2.14
N ILE A 98 -8.51 0.80 2.46
CA ILE A 98 -7.47 1.79 2.78
C ILE A 98 -7.13 2.64 1.53
N TYR A 99 -6.96 2.02 0.37
CA TYR A 99 -6.70 2.74 -0.88
C TYR A 99 -7.87 3.65 -1.27
N ASP A 100 -9.12 3.17 -1.18
CA ASP A 100 -10.30 4.00 -1.45
C ASP A 100 -10.40 5.17 -0.48
N ALA A 101 -10.17 4.94 0.80
CA ALA A 101 -10.17 5.99 1.81
C ALA A 101 -9.15 7.10 1.49
N TYR A 102 -7.93 6.73 1.13
CA TYR A 102 -6.87 7.70 0.86
C TYR A 102 -7.03 8.37 -0.51
N PHE A 103 -7.09 7.59 -1.59
CA PHE A 103 -7.02 8.11 -2.95
C PHE A 103 -8.36 8.68 -3.46
N SER A 104 -9.49 8.11 -3.02
CA SER A 104 -10.82 8.54 -3.50
C SER A 104 -11.52 9.51 -2.54
N LYS A 105 -11.20 9.45 -1.24
CA LYS A 105 -11.89 10.25 -0.21
C LYS A 105 -10.97 11.25 0.49
N GLY A 106 -9.65 11.14 0.34
CA GLY A 106 -8.66 12.02 0.98
C GLY A 106 -8.55 11.83 2.50
N ILE A 107 -9.00 10.67 3.00
CA ILE A 107 -8.95 10.34 4.43
C ILE A 107 -7.50 10.07 4.85
N ASP A 108 -7.09 10.59 5.99
CA ASP A 108 -5.79 10.30 6.58
C ASP A 108 -5.73 8.85 7.09
N ILE A 109 -5.00 8.00 6.37
CA ILE A 109 -4.78 6.60 6.72
C ILE A 109 -3.62 6.38 7.73
N GLY A 110 -3.07 7.44 8.30
CA GLY A 110 -2.23 7.41 9.50
C GLY A 110 -3.05 7.54 10.79
N ASN A 111 -4.30 8.01 10.68
CA ASN A 111 -5.20 8.19 11.81
C ASN A 111 -5.79 6.86 12.27
N ALA A 112 -5.60 6.54 13.57
CA ALA A 112 -6.04 5.27 14.14
C ALA A 112 -7.57 5.08 14.09
N GLU A 113 -8.34 6.13 14.36
CA GLU A 113 -9.82 6.08 14.37
C GLU A 113 -10.35 5.79 12.97
N ALA A 114 -9.81 6.48 11.95
CA ALA A 114 -10.16 6.24 10.55
C ALA A 114 -9.87 4.77 10.13
N LEU A 115 -8.72 4.23 10.54
CA LEU A 115 -8.34 2.86 10.25
C LEU A 115 -9.22 1.84 11.00
N ILE A 116 -9.61 2.12 12.22
CA ILE A 116 -10.56 1.29 12.98
C ILE A 116 -11.89 1.20 12.22
N GLU A 117 -12.44 2.32 11.76
CA GLU A 117 -13.68 2.33 11.01
C GLU A 117 -13.56 1.58 9.66
N ILE A 118 -12.42 1.73 8.96
CA ILE A 118 -12.15 0.94 7.76
C ILE A 118 -12.14 -0.56 8.08
N GLY A 119 -11.42 -0.98 9.11
CA GLY A 119 -11.34 -2.38 9.51
C GLY A 119 -12.70 -2.95 9.91
N LYS A 120 -13.48 -2.22 10.73
CA LYS A 120 -14.85 -2.59 11.12
C LYS A 120 -15.78 -2.77 9.92
N SER A 121 -15.69 -1.87 8.94
CA SER A 121 -16.47 -1.96 7.70
C SER A 121 -16.16 -3.22 6.87
N LYS A 122 -15.05 -3.88 7.15
CA LYS A 122 -14.60 -5.15 6.55
C LYS A 122 -14.66 -6.33 7.54
N ASN A 123 -15.47 -6.22 8.59
CA ASN A 123 -15.68 -7.24 9.61
C ASN A 123 -14.43 -7.63 10.43
N VAL A 124 -13.44 -6.72 10.55
CA VAL A 124 -12.38 -6.87 11.55
C VAL A 124 -12.89 -6.41 12.90
N ASN A 125 -12.65 -7.20 13.93
CA ASN A 125 -13.08 -6.85 15.29
C ASN A 125 -12.33 -5.62 15.81
N GLU A 126 -13.07 -4.63 16.33
CA GLU A 126 -12.51 -3.35 16.81
C GLU A 126 -11.47 -3.55 17.91
N LYS A 127 -11.74 -4.42 18.88
CA LYS A 127 -10.81 -4.69 19.97
C LYS A 127 -9.49 -5.26 19.45
N GLU A 128 -9.54 -6.20 18.51
CA GLU A 128 -8.32 -6.76 17.90
C GLU A 128 -7.50 -5.69 17.16
N ILE A 129 -8.15 -4.73 16.49
CA ILE A 129 -7.47 -3.61 15.83
C ILE A 129 -6.76 -2.75 16.87
N ILE A 130 -7.44 -2.37 17.96
CA ILE A 130 -6.88 -1.58 19.05
C ILE A 130 -5.70 -2.30 19.70
N ASP A 131 -5.84 -3.60 19.95
CA ASP A 131 -4.80 -4.44 20.57
C ASP A 131 -3.52 -4.45 19.68
N VAL A 132 -3.64 -4.66 18.38
CA VAL A 132 -2.46 -4.65 17.48
C VAL A 132 -1.87 -3.27 17.29
N PHE A 133 -2.66 -2.19 17.29
CA PHE A 133 -2.15 -0.82 17.20
C PHE A 133 -1.35 -0.40 18.43
N SER A 134 -1.67 -0.98 19.58
CA SER A 134 -0.96 -0.75 20.84
C SER A 134 0.23 -1.69 21.04
N SER A 135 0.43 -2.66 20.15
CA SER A 135 1.45 -3.68 20.28
C SER A 135 2.83 -3.20 19.79
N ASN A 136 3.77 -3.04 20.72
CA ASN A 136 5.17 -2.76 20.37
C ASN A 136 5.77 -3.83 19.43
N LYS A 137 5.33 -5.09 19.56
CA LYS A 137 5.76 -6.17 18.68
C LYS A 137 5.35 -5.91 17.23
N GLU A 138 4.08 -5.62 16.98
CA GLU A 138 3.58 -5.37 15.61
C GLU A 138 4.25 -4.12 15.01
N ILE A 139 4.46 -3.07 15.80
CA ILE A 139 5.19 -1.87 15.38
C ILE A 139 6.64 -2.20 14.99
N ASN A 140 7.33 -2.98 15.80
CA ASN A 140 8.70 -3.39 15.51
C ASN A 140 8.78 -4.32 14.30
N ASP A 141 7.82 -5.23 14.12
CA ASP A 141 7.77 -6.12 12.96
C ASP A 141 7.67 -5.32 11.64
N ILE A 142 6.84 -4.27 11.58
CA ILE A 142 6.77 -3.39 10.40
C ILE A 142 8.11 -2.72 10.14
N ASN A 143 8.74 -2.15 11.18
CA ASN A 143 10.02 -1.49 11.03
C ASN A 143 11.12 -2.45 10.55
N GLN A 144 11.17 -3.67 11.10
CA GLN A 144 12.18 -4.67 10.73
C GLN A 144 12.00 -5.13 9.28
N LYS A 145 10.76 -5.37 8.85
CA LYS A 145 10.47 -5.75 7.45
C LYS A 145 10.88 -4.67 6.47
N ASP A 146 10.63 -3.38 6.78
CA ASP A 146 11.08 -2.25 5.96
C ASP A 146 12.61 -2.16 5.89
N ILE A 147 13.31 -2.33 7.03
CA ILE A 147 14.78 -2.36 7.08
C ILE A 147 15.34 -3.50 6.23
N ILE A 148 14.77 -4.70 6.35
CA ILE A 148 15.20 -5.88 5.57
C ILE A 148 14.98 -5.61 4.07
N ALA A 149 13.81 -5.12 3.68
CA ALA A 149 13.54 -4.81 2.27
C ALA A 149 14.58 -3.83 1.69
N ARG A 150 14.92 -2.77 2.44
CA ARG A 150 15.96 -1.81 2.01
C ARG A 150 17.36 -2.41 1.98
N SER A 151 17.68 -3.28 2.92
CA SER A 151 19.01 -3.94 2.99
C SER A 151 19.29 -4.85 1.79
N VAL A 152 18.25 -5.41 1.16
CA VAL A 152 18.35 -6.20 -0.06
C VAL A 152 18.14 -5.37 -1.35
N GLY A 153 18.15 -4.03 -1.23
CA GLY A 153 18.13 -3.12 -2.36
C GLY A 153 16.74 -2.72 -2.87
N ILE A 154 15.67 -3.04 -2.14
CA ILE A 154 14.32 -2.56 -2.48
C ILE A 154 14.22 -1.08 -2.09
N ASN A 155 14.08 -0.19 -3.08
CA ASN A 155 14.05 1.26 -2.89
C ASN A 155 12.69 1.88 -3.22
N GLY A 156 11.70 1.07 -3.62
CA GLY A 156 10.37 1.53 -4.00
C GLY A 156 9.40 0.39 -4.27
N VAL A 157 8.15 0.75 -4.42
CA VAL A 157 7.04 -0.16 -4.66
C VAL A 157 6.22 0.28 -5.88
N PRO A 158 5.51 -0.64 -6.57
CA PRO A 158 5.43 -2.05 -6.24
C PRO A 158 6.74 -2.78 -6.53
N PHE A 159 7.01 -3.82 -5.75
CA PHE A 159 8.10 -4.76 -5.97
C PHE A 159 7.53 -6.17 -5.88
N PHE A 160 7.85 -7.00 -6.84
CA PHE A 160 7.33 -8.36 -6.94
C PHE A 160 8.47 -9.36 -6.82
N GLU A 161 8.25 -10.38 -6.02
CA GLU A 161 9.10 -11.56 -5.91
C GLU A 161 8.26 -12.79 -6.29
N ILE A 162 8.73 -13.60 -7.24
CA ILE A 162 8.02 -14.77 -7.73
C ILE A 162 8.89 -15.99 -7.43
N ASN A 163 8.38 -16.89 -6.58
CA ASN A 163 9.01 -18.16 -6.22
C ASN A 163 10.48 -18.03 -5.73
N ASN A 164 10.84 -16.92 -5.09
CA ASN A 164 12.21 -16.59 -4.64
C ASN A 164 13.25 -16.62 -5.79
N LYS A 165 12.84 -16.41 -7.03
CA LYS A 165 13.70 -16.53 -8.22
C LYS A 165 13.66 -15.29 -9.11
N THR A 166 12.50 -14.72 -9.31
CA THR A 166 12.30 -13.57 -10.21
C THR A 166 11.89 -12.35 -9.42
N TYR A 167 12.62 -11.27 -9.60
CA TYR A 167 12.43 -10.00 -8.93
C TYR A 167 12.09 -8.93 -9.95
N ILE A 168 10.99 -8.20 -9.71
CA ILE A 168 10.51 -7.18 -10.64
C ILE A 168 10.26 -5.89 -9.85
N SER A 169 10.95 -4.82 -10.21
CA SER A 169 10.78 -3.49 -9.61
C SER A 169 9.86 -2.63 -10.47
N GLY A 170 8.96 -1.92 -9.81
CA GLY A 170 8.04 -0.98 -10.43
C GLY A 170 6.76 -1.60 -10.99
N ALA A 171 5.81 -0.73 -11.35
CA ALA A 171 4.56 -1.14 -11.97
C ALA A 171 4.82 -1.79 -13.34
N GLN A 172 4.12 -2.89 -13.60
CA GLN A 172 4.25 -3.70 -14.81
C GLN A 172 2.92 -3.81 -15.55
N SER A 173 3.00 -3.99 -16.85
CA SER A 173 1.83 -4.38 -17.65
C SER A 173 1.36 -5.79 -17.27
N THR A 174 0.08 -6.07 -17.47
CA THR A 174 -0.47 -7.43 -17.29
C THR A 174 0.32 -8.45 -18.11
N ALA A 175 0.72 -8.12 -19.35
CA ALA A 175 1.51 -9.00 -20.21
C ALA A 175 2.88 -9.34 -19.62
N ASN A 176 3.61 -8.35 -19.10
CA ASN A 176 4.90 -8.57 -18.46
C ASN A 176 4.79 -9.47 -17.22
N LEU A 177 3.74 -9.28 -16.41
CA LEU A 177 3.51 -10.15 -15.25
C LEU A 177 3.17 -11.58 -15.66
N ILE A 178 2.38 -11.78 -16.72
CA ILE A 178 2.07 -13.10 -17.27
C ILE A 178 3.36 -13.81 -17.70
N GLU A 179 4.23 -13.15 -18.46
CA GLU A 179 5.49 -13.74 -18.89
C GLU A 179 6.42 -14.07 -17.70
N ALA A 180 6.51 -13.18 -16.73
CA ALA A 180 7.29 -13.42 -15.52
C ALA A 180 6.74 -14.61 -14.71
N ILE A 181 5.43 -14.80 -14.65
CA ILE A 181 4.82 -15.97 -13.99
C ILE A 181 5.14 -17.24 -14.77
N LYS A 182 4.95 -17.25 -16.11
CA LYS A 182 5.20 -18.43 -16.95
C LYS A 182 6.61 -19.01 -16.80
N VAL A 183 7.63 -18.16 -16.73
CA VAL A 183 9.02 -18.63 -16.58
C VAL A 183 9.32 -19.19 -15.18
N ASN A 184 8.38 -19.10 -14.23
CA ASN A 184 8.50 -19.58 -12.87
C ASN A 184 7.54 -20.75 -12.54
N LEU A 185 6.73 -21.18 -13.51
CA LEU A 185 5.90 -22.38 -13.40
C LEU A 185 6.67 -23.63 -13.83
#